data_9a3e54c971055c3697a90a417ad6c41a
#
_entry.id   9a3e54c971055c3697a90a417ad6c41a
#
_cell.length_a   1.000
_cell.length_b   1.000
_cell.length_c   1.000
_cell.angle_alpha   90.00
_cell.angle_beta   90.00
_cell.angle_gamma   90.00
#
_symmetry.space_group_name_H-M   'P 1'
#
loop_
_entity.id
_entity.type
_entity.pdbx_description
1 polymer ?
#
loop_
_entity_poly.entity_id
_entity_poly.type
_entity_poly.pdbx_seq_one_letter_code
_entity_poly.pdbx_strand_id
1 'polypeptide(L)'
;MKNKIRMIGMDLDGTLLKTNKELTAYTKDVLKRAAEQGIIVMPATGRPFSGIPKELIRLQEIRYAVTANGARVIDMKKNEVIVEELLAYDIAEAMLTVFERYDTFREIYYHGIGYASKEALARIDKYLNIPAMADYITSTRVPVDDVRAKFEEMNQPVDKIQALFTSVEDRDAARKEIEEVFGIEITGALPMNLEINAAGVNKGKAMIELGKVLGILREEIMAFGDGNNDLKMLKEVGTGVAMENAIPSLKEAADYVTLSNDEEGVAKFIEKYVLD
;
A
#
# COMPACT_ATOMS: atom_id res chain seq x y z
N MET A 1 20.27 12.72 -12.53
CA MET A 1 19.80 11.34 -12.84
C MET A 1 19.97 11.03 -14.31
N LYS A 2 20.13 9.74 -14.70
CA LYS A 2 20.39 9.38 -16.11
C LYS A 2 19.19 9.61 -17.05
N ASN A 3 17.96 9.44 -16.54
CA ASN A 3 16.72 9.57 -17.32
C ASN A 3 15.81 10.64 -16.72
N LYS A 4 14.98 11.25 -17.58
CA LYS A 4 13.97 12.21 -17.13
C LYS A 4 12.83 11.44 -16.44
N ILE A 5 12.57 11.73 -15.17
CA ILE A 5 11.46 11.14 -14.44
C ILE A 5 10.13 11.72 -14.93
N ARG A 6 9.15 10.86 -15.21
CA ARG A 6 7.80 11.21 -15.66
C ARG A 6 6.70 10.70 -14.73
N MET A 7 7.02 9.73 -13.86
CA MET A 7 6.09 9.18 -12.88
C MET A 7 6.80 8.93 -11.55
N ILE A 8 6.15 9.30 -10.45
CA ILE A 8 6.65 9.11 -9.08
C ILE A 8 5.54 8.44 -8.26
N GLY A 9 5.81 7.24 -7.78
CA GLY A 9 4.97 6.54 -6.80
C GLY A 9 5.56 6.63 -5.41
N MET A 10 4.71 6.86 -4.42
CA MET A 10 5.15 7.04 -3.04
C MET A 10 4.30 6.16 -2.12
N ASP A 11 4.95 5.31 -1.31
CA ASP A 11 4.22 4.74 -0.19
C ASP A 11 3.74 5.85 0.76
N LEU A 12 2.78 5.53 1.60
CA LEU A 12 2.17 6.51 2.51
C LEU A 12 2.78 6.45 3.90
N ASP A 13 2.66 5.30 4.55
CA ASP A 13 2.96 5.13 5.97
C ASP A 13 4.46 4.91 6.20
N GLY A 14 5.14 5.87 6.83
CA GLY A 14 6.61 5.83 6.99
C GLY A 14 7.37 6.35 5.76
N THR A 15 6.68 6.81 4.72
CA THR A 15 7.29 7.35 3.50
C THR A 15 6.80 8.78 3.22
N LEU A 16 5.62 8.96 2.63
CA LEU A 16 5.11 10.31 2.31
C LEU A 16 4.54 11.03 3.53
N LEU A 17 3.87 10.28 4.42
CA LEU A 17 3.29 10.80 5.64
C LEU A 17 4.30 10.77 6.79
N LYS A 18 4.31 11.80 7.59
CA LYS A 18 5.04 11.80 8.87
C LYS A 18 4.53 10.71 9.81
N THR A 19 5.29 10.41 10.85
CA THR A 19 4.91 9.43 11.88
C THR A 19 3.55 9.76 12.52
N ASN A 20 3.22 11.05 12.69
CA ASN A 20 1.91 11.53 13.16
C ASN A 20 0.82 11.55 12.07
N LYS A 21 1.08 10.99 10.88
CA LYS A 21 0.19 10.93 9.70
C LYS A 21 -0.07 12.29 9.02
N GLU A 22 0.68 13.30 9.35
CA GLU A 22 0.60 14.62 8.70
C GLU A 22 1.19 14.58 7.28
N LEU A 23 0.52 15.25 6.34
CA LEU A 23 1.04 15.64 5.03
C LEU A 23 1.31 17.14 5.06
N THR A 24 2.59 17.53 5.13
CA THR A 24 2.98 18.92 5.37
C THR A 24 2.68 19.84 4.18
N ALA A 25 2.62 21.15 4.46
CA ALA A 25 2.43 22.17 3.42
C ALA A 25 3.61 22.17 2.42
N TYR A 26 4.84 21.97 2.90
CA TYR A 26 6.03 21.87 2.05
C TYR A 26 5.96 20.67 1.11
N THR A 27 5.62 19.49 1.64
CA THR A 27 5.47 18.29 0.80
C THR A 27 4.39 18.50 -0.28
N LYS A 28 3.23 19.08 0.09
CA LYS A 28 2.15 19.41 -0.88
C LYS A 28 2.65 20.36 -1.99
N ASP A 29 3.43 21.38 -1.64
CA ASP A 29 4.01 22.33 -2.61
C ASP A 29 4.96 21.65 -3.60
N VAL A 30 5.86 20.79 -3.09
CA VAL A 30 6.80 20.07 -3.94
C VAL A 30 6.08 19.11 -4.90
N LEU A 31 5.06 18.37 -4.43
CA LEU A 31 4.25 17.51 -5.30
C LEU A 31 3.52 18.30 -6.37
N LYS A 32 3.00 19.48 -6.02
CA LYS A 32 2.35 20.39 -6.98
C LYS A 32 3.33 20.85 -8.04
N ARG A 33 4.53 21.35 -7.67
CA ARG A 33 5.57 21.79 -8.61
C ARG A 33 6.02 20.65 -9.54
N ALA A 34 6.12 19.41 -9.01
CA ALA A 34 6.42 18.24 -9.83
C ALA A 34 5.31 18.01 -10.89
N ALA A 35 4.05 18.07 -10.47
CA ALA A 35 2.92 17.90 -11.37
C ALA A 35 2.81 19.03 -12.43
N GLU A 36 3.15 20.28 -12.07
CA GLU A 36 3.21 21.42 -12.99
C GLU A 36 4.29 21.23 -14.08
N GLN A 37 5.34 20.45 -13.80
CA GLN A 37 6.35 20.04 -14.80
C GLN A 37 5.90 18.82 -15.62
N GLY A 38 4.66 18.35 -15.46
CA GLY A 38 4.10 17.22 -16.18
C GLY A 38 4.48 15.84 -15.61
N ILE A 39 5.02 15.80 -14.40
CA ILE A 39 5.35 14.56 -13.71
C ILE A 39 4.09 14.03 -13.01
N ILE A 40 3.75 12.77 -13.25
CA ILE A 40 2.67 12.10 -12.53
C ILE A 40 3.18 11.75 -11.13
N VAL A 41 2.53 12.32 -10.11
CA VAL A 41 2.78 12.00 -8.70
C VAL A 41 1.58 11.27 -8.12
N MET A 42 1.80 10.15 -7.42
CA MET A 42 0.70 9.31 -6.92
C MET A 42 1.08 8.49 -5.68
N PRO A 43 0.11 8.19 -4.80
CA PRO A 43 0.30 7.20 -3.75
C PRO A 43 0.38 5.79 -4.35
N ALA A 44 1.25 4.95 -3.76
CA ALA A 44 1.38 3.53 -4.03
C ALA A 44 1.36 2.76 -2.68
N THR A 45 0.18 2.30 -2.26
CA THR A 45 -0.05 1.91 -0.86
C THR A 45 -0.71 0.54 -0.70
N GLY A 46 -0.48 -0.10 0.45
CA GLY A 46 -1.24 -1.28 0.88
C GLY A 46 -2.65 -0.95 1.39
N ARG A 47 -2.97 0.33 1.56
CA ARG A 47 -4.30 0.77 1.99
C ARG A 47 -5.36 0.52 0.91
N PRO A 48 -6.64 0.30 1.30
CA PRO A 48 -7.76 0.41 0.36
C PRO A 48 -7.90 1.87 -0.09
N PHE A 49 -8.60 2.11 -1.19
CA PHE A 49 -8.85 3.47 -1.68
C PHE A 49 -9.54 4.35 -0.62
N SER A 50 -10.52 3.79 0.10
CA SER A 50 -11.20 4.47 1.22
C SER A 50 -10.28 4.89 2.36
N GLY A 51 -9.09 4.30 2.44
CA GLY A 51 -8.06 4.59 3.45
C GLY A 51 -7.00 5.61 3.01
N ILE A 52 -7.06 6.13 1.79
CA ILE A 52 -6.15 7.21 1.37
C ILE A 52 -6.57 8.51 2.07
N PRO A 53 -5.63 9.29 2.63
CA PRO A 53 -5.95 10.57 3.28
C PRO A 53 -6.75 11.48 2.36
N LYS A 54 -7.87 12.01 2.87
CA LYS A 54 -8.75 12.92 2.09
C LYS A 54 -8.01 14.16 1.60
N GLU A 55 -7.00 14.63 2.33
CA GLU A 55 -6.14 15.73 1.92
C GLU A 55 -5.38 15.42 0.62
N LEU A 56 -4.88 14.19 0.50
CA LEU A 56 -4.16 13.75 -0.69
C LEU A 56 -5.09 13.60 -1.89
N ILE A 57 -6.28 13.01 -1.68
CA ILE A 57 -7.31 12.87 -2.73
C ILE A 57 -7.79 14.24 -3.26
N ARG A 58 -7.82 15.27 -2.40
CA ARG A 58 -8.25 16.63 -2.77
C ARG A 58 -7.21 17.43 -3.54
N LEU A 59 -5.95 16.98 -3.57
CA LEU A 59 -4.94 17.61 -4.40
C LEU A 59 -5.26 17.33 -5.88
N GLN A 60 -5.56 18.39 -6.62
CA GLN A 60 -5.93 18.26 -8.04
C GLN A 60 -4.82 17.68 -8.91
N GLU A 61 -3.61 17.77 -8.43
CA GLU A 61 -2.39 17.25 -9.05
C GLU A 61 -2.31 15.72 -8.96
N ILE A 62 -2.92 15.10 -7.93
CA ILE A 62 -2.93 13.64 -7.75
C ILE A 62 -4.09 13.05 -8.54
N ARG A 63 -3.78 12.43 -9.67
CA ARG A 63 -4.79 11.83 -10.54
C ARG A 63 -4.95 10.32 -10.33
N TYR A 64 -3.85 9.64 -10.10
CA TYR A 64 -3.82 8.18 -10.01
C TYR A 64 -3.48 7.73 -8.59
N ALA A 65 -3.92 6.52 -8.24
CA ALA A 65 -3.54 5.86 -7.01
C ALA A 65 -3.36 4.36 -7.23
N VAL A 66 -2.27 3.80 -6.72
CA VAL A 66 -2.07 2.36 -6.57
C VAL A 66 -2.51 1.98 -5.16
N THR A 67 -3.43 1.03 -5.04
CA THR A 67 -4.05 0.62 -3.77
C THR A 67 -3.97 -0.88 -3.56
N ALA A 68 -4.21 -1.34 -2.33
CA ALA A 68 -4.17 -2.75 -1.94
C ALA A 68 -2.90 -3.47 -2.45
N ASN A 69 -1.71 -2.85 -2.23
CA ASN A 69 -0.40 -3.34 -2.68
C ASN A 69 -0.24 -3.51 -4.20
N GLY A 70 -1.08 -2.90 -5.01
CA GLY A 70 -1.04 -3.00 -6.47
C GLY A 70 -2.18 -3.80 -7.08
N ALA A 71 -3.12 -4.31 -6.27
CA ALA A 71 -4.30 -5.00 -6.79
C ALA A 71 -5.18 -4.08 -7.64
N ARG A 72 -5.15 -2.76 -7.39
CA ARG A 72 -5.87 -1.77 -8.21
C ARG A 72 -5.05 -0.54 -8.50
N VAL A 73 -5.18 -0.03 -9.73
CA VAL A 73 -4.78 1.31 -10.13
C VAL A 73 -6.03 2.08 -10.53
N ILE A 74 -6.24 3.22 -9.89
CA ILE A 74 -7.46 4.02 -10.03
C ILE A 74 -7.12 5.39 -10.65
N ASP A 75 -7.84 5.78 -11.71
CA ASP A 75 -7.93 7.17 -12.16
C ASP A 75 -8.99 7.88 -11.32
N MET A 76 -8.57 8.64 -10.32
CA MET A 76 -9.46 9.31 -9.37
C MET A 76 -10.30 10.42 -10.02
N LYS A 77 -9.82 11.03 -11.12
CA LYS A 77 -10.57 12.07 -11.84
C LYS A 77 -11.72 11.49 -12.65
N LYS A 78 -11.52 10.30 -13.21
CA LYS A 78 -12.55 9.61 -14.00
C LYS A 78 -13.39 8.64 -13.17
N ASN A 79 -12.93 8.33 -11.94
CA ASN A 79 -13.48 7.26 -11.10
C ASN A 79 -13.47 5.89 -11.83
N GLU A 80 -12.36 5.59 -12.51
CA GLU A 80 -12.18 4.38 -13.30
C GLU A 80 -11.04 3.54 -12.75
N VAL A 81 -11.21 2.22 -12.75
CA VAL A 81 -10.13 1.27 -12.47
C VAL A 81 -9.39 1.01 -13.78
N ILE A 82 -8.07 1.29 -13.82
CA ILE A 82 -7.22 1.12 -15.00
C ILE A 82 -6.53 -0.25 -15.00
N VAL A 83 -6.08 -0.69 -13.83
CA VAL A 83 -5.44 -2.00 -13.62
C VAL A 83 -6.14 -2.67 -12.46
N GLU A 84 -6.44 -3.95 -12.62
CA GLU A 84 -7.08 -4.77 -11.61
C GLU A 84 -6.47 -6.18 -11.65
N GLU A 85 -5.93 -6.63 -10.52
CA GLU A 85 -5.43 -7.99 -10.31
C GLU A 85 -5.93 -8.49 -8.96
N LEU A 86 -6.98 -9.31 -8.97
CA LEU A 86 -7.72 -9.72 -7.79
C LEU A 86 -7.34 -11.13 -7.34
N LEU A 87 -7.35 -11.35 -6.04
CA LEU A 87 -7.23 -12.67 -5.43
C LEU A 87 -8.53 -13.46 -5.66
N ALA A 88 -8.41 -14.64 -6.26
CA ALA A 88 -9.56 -15.50 -6.56
C ALA A 88 -10.33 -15.88 -5.29
N TYR A 89 -11.65 -16.04 -5.43
CA TYR A 89 -12.55 -16.31 -4.31
C TYR A 89 -12.16 -17.55 -3.50
N ASP A 90 -11.92 -18.68 -4.17
CA ASP A 90 -11.56 -19.95 -3.55
C ASP A 90 -10.22 -19.90 -2.79
N ILE A 91 -9.25 -19.19 -3.34
CA ILE A 91 -7.96 -18.94 -2.67
C ILE A 91 -8.17 -18.04 -1.44
N ALA A 92 -8.91 -16.94 -1.59
CA ALA A 92 -9.21 -16.03 -0.48
C ALA A 92 -9.99 -16.75 0.65
N GLU A 93 -10.94 -17.63 0.31
CA GLU A 93 -11.67 -18.46 1.26
C GLU A 93 -10.75 -19.38 2.07
N ALA A 94 -9.82 -20.06 1.39
CA ALA A 94 -8.82 -20.91 2.05
C ALA A 94 -7.96 -20.10 3.02
N MET A 95 -7.51 -18.88 2.63
CA MET A 95 -6.71 -18.01 3.49
C MET A 95 -7.49 -17.51 4.70
N LEU A 96 -8.75 -17.11 4.53
CA LEU A 96 -9.62 -16.73 5.65
C LEU A 96 -9.81 -17.90 6.61
N THR A 97 -9.99 -19.12 6.10
CA THR A 97 -10.11 -20.33 6.91
C THR A 97 -8.86 -20.60 7.76
N VAL A 98 -7.67 -20.31 7.23
CA VAL A 98 -6.44 -20.38 8.03
C VAL A 98 -6.46 -19.33 9.14
N PHE A 99 -6.76 -18.07 8.81
CA PHE A 99 -6.75 -16.97 9.78
C PHE A 99 -7.78 -17.13 10.90
N GLU A 100 -8.91 -17.81 10.64
CA GLU A 100 -9.97 -18.08 11.63
C GLU A 100 -9.56 -19.05 12.73
N ARG A 101 -8.52 -19.83 12.52
CA ARG A 101 -7.99 -20.75 13.55
C ARG A 101 -7.16 -20.04 14.63
N TYR A 102 -6.84 -18.78 14.41
CA TYR A 102 -6.04 -17.95 15.30
C TYR A 102 -6.84 -16.76 15.81
N ASP A 103 -6.42 -16.19 16.94
CA ASP A 103 -6.97 -14.96 17.46
C ASP A 103 -6.44 -13.77 16.64
N THR A 104 -7.23 -13.35 15.65
CA THR A 104 -6.83 -12.37 14.65
C THR A 104 -7.86 -11.28 14.43
N PHE A 105 -7.38 -10.07 14.16
CA PHE A 105 -8.17 -9.02 13.53
C PHE A 105 -8.11 -9.22 12.02
N ARG A 106 -9.24 -9.62 11.40
CA ARG A 106 -9.34 -9.92 9.97
C ARG A 106 -10.00 -8.80 9.19
N GLU A 107 -9.47 -8.57 7.97
CA GLU A 107 -10.03 -7.62 7.01
C GLU A 107 -10.13 -8.26 5.63
N ILE A 108 -11.19 -7.91 4.91
CA ILE A 108 -11.38 -8.20 3.49
C ILE A 108 -11.56 -6.89 2.73
N TYR A 109 -10.97 -6.80 1.52
CA TYR A 109 -11.02 -5.59 0.73
C TYR A 109 -11.71 -5.85 -0.60
N TYR A 110 -12.76 -5.08 -0.87
CA TYR A 110 -13.52 -5.13 -2.12
C TYR A 110 -13.67 -3.71 -2.69
N HIS A 111 -13.38 -3.54 -3.97
CA HIS A 111 -13.60 -2.29 -4.69
C HIS A 111 -13.01 -1.05 -3.99
N GLY A 112 -11.82 -1.24 -3.38
CA GLY A 112 -11.15 -0.19 -2.65
C GLY A 112 -11.74 0.14 -1.28
N ILE A 113 -12.62 -0.69 -0.73
CA ILE A 113 -13.21 -0.56 0.61
C ILE A 113 -12.71 -1.72 1.48
N GLY A 114 -12.26 -1.41 2.69
CA GLY A 114 -11.91 -2.41 3.69
C GLY A 114 -13.06 -2.66 4.66
N TYR A 115 -13.33 -3.93 4.95
CA TYR A 115 -14.36 -4.41 5.89
C TYR A 115 -13.70 -5.15 7.04
N ALA A 116 -14.18 -4.90 8.27
CA ALA A 116 -13.74 -5.59 9.48
C ALA A 116 -14.91 -5.78 10.43
N SER A 117 -14.84 -6.76 11.34
CA SER A 117 -15.92 -6.98 12.30
C SER A 117 -16.03 -5.84 13.31
N LYS A 118 -17.26 -5.46 13.67
CA LYS A 118 -17.57 -4.43 14.69
C LYS A 118 -16.88 -4.74 16.02
N GLU A 119 -16.91 -6.02 16.43
CA GLU A 119 -16.29 -6.47 17.68
C GLU A 119 -14.78 -6.29 17.66
N ALA A 120 -14.12 -6.70 16.57
CA ALA A 120 -12.66 -6.57 16.43
C ALA A 120 -12.22 -5.10 16.33
N LEU A 121 -12.98 -4.25 15.62
CA LEU A 121 -12.74 -2.81 15.58
C LEU A 121 -12.83 -2.15 16.96
N ALA A 122 -13.82 -2.55 17.78
CA ALA A 122 -13.96 -2.04 19.15
C ALA A 122 -12.83 -2.48 20.11
N ARG A 123 -12.03 -3.46 19.70
CA ARG A 123 -10.92 -4.03 20.48
C ARG A 123 -9.60 -4.00 19.71
N ILE A 124 -9.43 -3.03 18.81
CA ILE A 124 -8.26 -2.94 17.92
C ILE A 124 -6.94 -2.88 18.67
N ASP A 125 -6.91 -2.26 19.85
CA ASP A 125 -5.77 -2.16 20.76
C ASP A 125 -5.23 -3.52 21.21
N LYS A 126 -6.05 -4.59 21.19
CA LYS A 126 -5.59 -5.96 21.42
C LYS A 126 -4.61 -6.44 20.35
N TYR A 127 -4.79 -6.00 19.11
CA TYR A 127 -4.05 -6.47 17.94
C TYR A 127 -2.97 -5.49 17.48
N LEU A 128 -3.07 -4.22 17.89
CA LEU A 128 -2.21 -3.16 17.36
C LEU A 128 -1.89 -2.11 18.42
N ASN A 129 -0.63 -2.04 18.84
CA ASN A 129 -0.11 -1.08 19.83
C ASN A 129 0.44 0.22 19.19
N ILE A 130 -0.16 0.67 18.09
CA ILE A 130 0.23 1.91 17.39
C ILE A 130 -1.02 2.79 17.29
N PRO A 131 -1.22 3.76 18.20
CA PRO A 131 -2.46 4.54 18.29
C PRO A 131 -2.89 5.18 16.95
N ALA A 132 -1.98 5.86 16.26
CA ALA A 132 -2.28 6.50 14.99
C ALA A 132 -2.71 5.51 13.89
N MET A 133 -2.22 4.26 13.93
CA MET A 133 -2.65 3.22 13.01
C MET A 133 -4.00 2.61 13.43
N ALA A 134 -4.24 2.45 14.73
CA ALA A 134 -5.52 2.01 15.26
C ALA A 134 -6.64 3.00 14.89
N ASP A 135 -6.40 4.32 15.09
CA ASP A 135 -7.32 5.39 14.69
C ASP A 135 -7.59 5.37 13.18
N TYR A 136 -6.54 5.17 12.37
CA TYR A 136 -6.69 5.04 10.92
C TYR A 136 -7.59 3.85 10.56
N ILE A 137 -7.35 2.67 11.11
CA ILE A 137 -8.14 1.46 10.82
C ILE A 137 -9.60 1.69 11.25
N THR A 138 -9.85 2.09 12.48
CA THR A 138 -11.20 2.26 13.02
C THR A 138 -12.00 3.34 12.29
N SER A 139 -11.35 4.38 11.78
CA SER A 139 -12.02 5.48 11.06
C SER A 139 -12.28 5.21 9.58
N THR A 140 -11.62 4.22 8.99
CA THR A 140 -11.67 3.99 7.54
C THR A 140 -12.28 2.66 7.12
N ARG A 141 -12.46 1.72 8.04
CA ARG A 141 -13.10 0.44 7.73
C ARG A 141 -14.61 0.51 7.86
N VAL A 142 -15.29 -0.20 6.97
CA VAL A 142 -16.74 -0.42 7.08
C VAL A 142 -16.98 -1.56 8.08
N PRO A 143 -17.66 -1.29 9.21
CA PRO A 143 -17.94 -2.30 10.20
C PRO A 143 -19.01 -3.28 9.73
N VAL A 144 -18.74 -4.58 9.83
CA VAL A 144 -19.68 -5.68 9.57
C VAL A 144 -19.88 -6.52 10.83
N ASP A 145 -20.95 -7.29 10.91
CA ASP A 145 -21.19 -8.17 12.05
C ASP A 145 -20.21 -9.36 12.03
N ASP A 146 -20.00 -9.93 10.86
CA ASP A 146 -19.07 -11.05 10.64
C ASP A 146 -18.36 -10.91 9.30
N VAL A 147 -17.03 -11.08 9.30
CA VAL A 147 -16.19 -10.93 8.09
C VAL A 147 -16.41 -12.09 7.12
N ARG A 148 -16.59 -13.32 7.65
CA ARG A 148 -16.86 -14.51 6.82
C ARG A 148 -18.22 -14.38 6.13
N ALA A 149 -19.26 -14.03 6.87
CA ALA A 149 -20.58 -13.81 6.28
C ALA A 149 -20.56 -12.74 5.20
N LYS A 150 -19.80 -11.65 5.43
CA LYS A 150 -19.63 -10.59 4.40
C LYS A 150 -18.88 -11.08 3.16
N PHE A 151 -17.86 -11.90 3.35
CA PHE A 151 -17.10 -12.51 2.26
C PHE A 151 -18.00 -13.42 1.39
N GLU A 152 -18.81 -14.28 2.03
CA GLU A 152 -19.75 -15.19 1.37
C GLU A 152 -20.89 -14.42 0.65
N GLU A 153 -21.41 -13.34 1.28
CA GLU A 153 -22.38 -12.45 0.65
C GLU A 153 -21.86 -11.83 -0.64
N MET A 154 -20.63 -11.35 -0.63
CA MET A 154 -20.00 -10.73 -1.81
C MET A 154 -19.73 -11.73 -2.92
N ASN A 155 -19.36 -12.96 -2.60
CA ASN A 155 -19.16 -14.10 -3.51
C ASN A 155 -18.40 -13.72 -4.79
N GLN A 156 -17.27 -13.04 -4.65
CA GLN A 156 -16.43 -12.56 -5.76
C GLN A 156 -14.96 -12.45 -5.34
N PRO A 157 -14.01 -12.32 -6.31
CA PRO A 157 -12.60 -12.07 -6.02
C PRO A 157 -12.40 -10.81 -5.17
N VAL A 158 -11.35 -10.78 -4.35
CA VAL A 158 -11.04 -9.68 -3.44
C VAL A 158 -9.80 -8.89 -3.89
N ASP A 159 -9.73 -7.61 -3.52
CA ASP A 159 -8.53 -6.80 -3.73
C ASP A 159 -7.35 -7.34 -2.90
N LYS A 160 -7.66 -7.67 -1.64
CA LYS A 160 -6.71 -8.17 -0.65
C LYS A 160 -7.47 -8.73 0.56
N ILE A 161 -6.87 -9.69 1.24
CA ILE A 161 -7.24 -10.02 2.62
C ILE A 161 -6.05 -9.79 3.53
N GLN A 162 -6.30 -9.51 4.80
CA GLN A 162 -5.23 -9.43 5.80
C GLN A 162 -5.70 -9.86 7.18
N ALA A 163 -4.72 -10.24 8.01
CA ALA A 163 -4.92 -10.50 9.42
C ALA A 163 -3.81 -9.86 10.26
N LEU A 164 -4.19 -9.26 11.40
CA LEU A 164 -3.28 -8.89 12.48
C LEU A 164 -3.38 -9.97 13.55
N PHE A 165 -2.24 -10.49 13.95
CA PHE A 165 -2.12 -11.56 14.95
C PHE A 165 -1.80 -10.98 16.32
N THR A 166 -2.16 -11.71 17.38
CA THR A 166 -1.85 -11.34 18.77
C THR A 166 -0.46 -11.81 19.20
N SER A 167 0.15 -12.76 18.46
CA SER A 167 1.50 -13.26 18.73
C SER A 167 2.31 -13.47 17.43
N VAL A 168 3.64 -13.40 17.54
CA VAL A 168 4.56 -13.71 16.44
C VAL A 168 4.49 -15.19 16.09
N GLU A 169 4.34 -16.05 17.10
CA GLU A 169 4.26 -17.50 16.98
C GLU A 169 3.06 -17.91 16.12
N ASP A 170 1.88 -17.34 16.38
CA ASP A 170 0.66 -17.60 15.61
C ASP A 170 0.77 -17.07 14.18
N ARG A 171 1.34 -15.86 14.01
CA ARG A 171 1.60 -15.31 12.69
C ARG A 171 2.53 -16.20 11.87
N ASP A 172 3.64 -16.68 12.46
CA ASP A 172 4.61 -17.52 11.77
C ASP A 172 4.05 -18.91 11.47
N ALA A 173 3.24 -19.47 12.38
CA ALA A 173 2.53 -20.73 12.14
C ALA A 173 1.53 -20.58 10.97
N ALA A 174 0.69 -19.55 10.99
CA ALA A 174 -0.23 -19.26 9.89
C ALA A 174 0.52 -19.01 8.56
N ARG A 175 1.60 -18.23 8.59
CA ARG A 175 2.44 -17.98 7.42
C ARG A 175 2.95 -19.28 6.81
N LYS A 176 3.50 -20.19 7.63
CA LYS A 176 4.02 -21.47 7.17
C LYS A 176 2.95 -22.33 6.48
N GLU A 177 1.70 -22.28 6.99
CA GLU A 177 0.59 -23.01 6.38
C GLU A 177 0.22 -22.49 4.99
N ILE A 178 0.31 -21.16 4.78
CA ILE A 178 -0.11 -20.54 3.52
C ILE A 178 1.03 -20.36 2.51
N GLU A 179 2.30 -20.46 2.93
CA GLU A 179 3.47 -20.31 2.03
C GLU A 179 3.47 -21.31 0.86
N GLU A 180 2.88 -22.49 1.03
CA GLU A 180 2.81 -23.53 -0.01
C GLU A 180 1.60 -23.36 -0.93
N VAL A 181 0.71 -22.40 -0.66
CA VAL A 181 -0.47 -22.15 -1.49
C VAL A 181 -0.04 -21.44 -2.77
N PHE A 182 -0.30 -22.07 -3.90
CA PHE A 182 -0.03 -21.47 -5.21
C PHE A 182 -1.01 -20.32 -5.50
N GLY A 183 -0.55 -19.29 -6.14
CA GLY A 183 -1.41 -18.20 -6.62
C GLY A 183 -1.52 -17.01 -5.67
N ILE A 184 -0.68 -16.94 -4.63
CA ILE A 184 -0.68 -15.82 -3.67
C ILE A 184 0.64 -15.06 -3.63
N GLU A 185 0.55 -13.81 -3.22
CA GLU A 185 1.66 -12.96 -2.78
C GLU A 185 1.45 -12.61 -1.31
N ILE A 186 2.42 -12.96 -0.47
CA ILE A 186 2.38 -12.70 0.98
C ILE A 186 3.26 -11.49 1.27
N THR A 187 2.67 -10.45 1.83
CA THR A 187 3.39 -9.27 2.30
C THR A 187 2.99 -8.91 3.73
N GLY A 188 3.50 -7.80 4.25
CA GLY A 188 3.12 -7.23 5.54
C GLY A 188 3.91 -5.96 5.79
N ALA A 189 3.21 -4.88 6.10
CA ALA A 189 3.79 -3.61 6.48
C ALA A 189 4.06 -3.50 7.99
N LEU A 190 3.41 -4.35 8.80
CA LEU A 190 3.53 -4.37 10.26
C LEU A 190 4.10 -5.72 10.73
N PRO A 191 4.82 -5.75 11.88
CA PRO A 191 5.44 -6.98 12.38
C PRO A 191 4.46 -8.14 12.62
N MET A 192 3.21 -7.82 12.95
CA MET A 192 2.19 -8.79 13.36
C MET A 192 1.15 -9.05 12.28
N ASN A 193 1.32 -8.55 11.03
CA ASN A 193 0.34 -8.78 9.99
C ASN A 193 0.82 -9.74 8.90
N LEU A 194 -0.16 -10.37 8.26
CA LEU A 194 -0.04 -11.03 6.96
C LEU A 194 -1.06 -10.37 6.01
N GLU A 195 -0.58 -9.97 4.87
CA GLU A 195 -1.38 -9.41 3.77
C GLU A 195 -1.28 -10.34 2.56
N ILE A 196 -2.41 -10.75 2.03
CA ILE A 196 -2.49 -11.70 0.94
C ILE A 196 -3.13 -11.04 -0.26
N ASN A 197 -2.38 -10.98 -1.34
CA ASN A 197 -2.82 -10.57 -2.67
C ASN A 197 -2.71 -11.74 -3.66
N ALA A 198 -3.21 -11.56 -4.88
CA ALA A 198 -2.96 -12.50 -5.96
C ALA A 198 -1.46 -12.57 -6.30
N ALA A 199 -1.02 -13.70 -6.83
CA ALA A 199 0.39 -13.93 -7.18
C ALA A 199 0.94 -12.83 -8.09
N GLY A 200 2.13 -12.34 -7.74
CA GLY A 200 2.82 -11.32 -8.52
C GLY A 200 2.26 -9.89 -8.38
N VAL A 201 1.17 -9.69 -7.61
CA VAL A 201 0.68 -8.35 -7.29
C VAL A 201 1.71 -7.64 -6.43
N ASN A 202 2.18 -6.49 -6.90
CA ASN A 202 3.00 -5.57 -6.13
C ASN A 202 2.86 -4.15 -6.66
N LYS A 203 3.22 -3.17 -5.86
CA LYS A 203 3.10 -1.74 -6.19
C LYS A 203 3.89 -1.36 -7.45
N GLY A 204 5.10 -1.92 -7.64
CA GLY A 204 5.98 -1.63 -8.77
C GLY A 204 5.39 -2.12 -10.09
N LYS A 205 4.93 -3.36 -10.13
CA LYS A 205 4.23 -3.92 -11.31
C LYS A 205 3.03 -3.06 -11.68
N ALA A 206 2.20 -2.69 -10.71
CA ALA A 206 1.02 -1.85 -10.96
C ALA A 206 1.40 -0.47 -11.55
N MET A 207 2.49 0.15 -11.07
CA MET A 207 3.02 1.41 -11.63
C MET A 207 3.52 1.22 -13.06
N ILE A 208 4.21 0.11 -13.35
CA ILE A 208 4.71 -0.20 -14.69
C ILE A 208 3.55 -0.44 -15.66
N GLU A 209 2.50 -1.15 -15.23
CA GLU A 209 1.29 -1.35 -16.07
C GLU A 209 0.59 -0.02 -16.36
N LEU A 210 0.45 0.87 -15.35
CA LEU A 210 -0.03 2.24 -15.60
C LEU A 210 0.89 2.98 -16.57
N GLY A 211 2.21 2.83 -16.42
CA GLY A 211 3.20 3.41 -17.32
C GLY A 211 2.98 2.99 -18.77
N LYS A 212 2.73 1.70 -19.03
CA LYS A 212 2.42 1.19 -20.37
C LYS A 212 1.19 1.87 -20.97
N VAL A 213 0.12 2.03 -20.18
CA VAL A 213 -1.11 2.72 -20.62
C VAL A 213 -0.84 4.19 -20.99
N LEU A 214 0.07 4.84 -20.27
CA LEU A 214 0.37 6.26 -20.42
C LEU A 214 1.58 6.56 -21.34
N GLY A 215 2.21 5.54 -21.92
CA GLY A 215 3.42 5.71 -22.73
C GLY A 215 4.63 6.22 -21.94
N ILE A 216 4.76 5.75 -20.69
CA ILE A 216 5.88 6.04 -19.78
C ILE A 216 6.71 4.76 -19.63
N LEU A 217 8.00 4.88 -19.90
CA LEU A 217 8.91 3.74 -19.80
C LEU A 217 9.26 3.45 -18.33
N ARG A 218 9.60 2.20 -18.04
CA ARG A 218 10.04 1.78 -16.70
C ARG A 218 11.15 2.69 -16.15
N GLU A 219 12.11 3.02 -16.98
CA GLU A 219 13.27 3.86 -16.63
C GLU A 219 12.91 5.32 -16.29
N GLU A 220 11.69 5.74 -16.61
CA GLU A 220 11.13 7.08 -16.32
C GLU A 220 10.26 7.06 -15.04
N ILE A 221 10.18 5.90 -14.34
CA ILE A 221 9.40 5.71 -13.13
C ILE A 221 10.32 5.70 -11.91
N MET A 222 10.01 6.53 -10.92
CA MET A 222 10.65 6.57 -9.62
C MET A 222 9.67 6.11 -8.53
N ALA A 223 10.17 5.43 -7.49
CA ALA A 223 9.35 5.07 -6.35
C ALA A 223 10.07 5.30 -5.02
N PHE A 224 9.28 5.63 -3.98
CA PHE A 224 9.74 5.79 -2.60
C PHE A 224 9.04 4.80 -1.69
N GLY A 225 9.77 4.22 -0.73
CA GLY A 225 9.24 3.25 0.22
C GLY A 225 10.11 3.08 1.47
N ASP A 226 9.56 2.42 2.49
CA ASP A 226 10.26 2.12 3.75
C ASP A 226 10.06 0.69 4.27
N GLY A 227 9.03 -0.03 3.82
CA GLY A 227 8.61 -1.33 4.34
C GLY A 227 8.89 -2.54 3.42
N ASN A 228 8.57 -3.73 3.94
CA ASN A 228 8.72 -4.99 3.19
C ASN A 228 7.89 -5.04 1.90
N ASN A 229 6.69 -4.45 1.92
CA ASN A 229 5.79 -4.39 0.77
C ASN A 229 6.26 -3.43 -0.34
N ASP A 230 7.35 -2.67 -0.09
CA ASP A 230 7.99 -1.78 -1.07
C ASP A 230 9.18 -2.44 -1.77
N LEU A 231 9.68 -3.56 -1.26
CA LEU A 231 10.92 -4.17 -1.75
C LEU A 231 10.87 -4.49 -3.26
N LYS A 232 9.78 -5.09 -3.71
CA LYS A 232 9.57 -5.37 -5.14
C LYS A 232 9.39 -4.07 -5.92
N MET A 233 8.65 -3.11 -5.38
CA MET A 233 8.43 -1.80 -6.03
C MET A 233 9.76 -1.11 -6.34
N LEU A 234 10.63 -0.96 -5.35
CA LEU A 234 11.91 -0.27 -5.54
C LEU A 234 12.85 -1.01 -6.51
N LYS A 235 12.80 -2.34 -6.55
CA LYS A 235 13.60 -3.16 -7.49
C LYS A 235 13.07 -3.13 -8.92
N GLU A 236 11.78 -3.02 -9.10
CA GLU A 236 11.13 -3.17 -10.41
C GLU A 236 11.05 -1.86 -11.19
N VAL A 237 10.93 -0.70 -10.53
CA VAL A 237 10.92 0.61 -11.19
C VAL A 237 12.30 1.02 -11.71
N GLY A 238 12.38 2.12 -12.45
CA GLY A 238 13.64 2.65 -12.99
C GLY A 238 14.54 3.30 -11.97
N THR A 239 13.97 3.86 -10.88
CA THR A 239 14.69 4.47 -9.78
C THR A 239 13.98 4.20 -8.46
N GLY A 240 14.55 3.34 -7.64
CA GLY A 240 14.07 3.04 -6.29
C GLY A 240 14.77 3.89 -5.24
N VAL A 241 14.02 4.57 -4.38
CA VAL A 241 14.53 5.42 -3.31
C VAL A 241 13.99 4.91 -1.97
N ALA A 242 14.87 4.45 -1.10
CA ALA A 242 14.51 4.06 0.27
C ALA A 242 14.54 5.27 1.20
N MET A 243 13.62 5.30 2.17
CA MET A 243 13.65 6.28 3.25
C MET A 243 14.78 5.96 4.24
N GLU A 244 15.25 6.98 4.98
CA GLU A 244 16.26 6.76 6.03
C GLU A 244 15.72 5.86 7.15
N ASN A 245 14.44 5.96 7.48
CA ASN A 245 13.74 5.07 8.42
C ASN A 245 13.36 3.70 7.84
N ALA A 246 13.72 3.39 6.59
CA ALA A 246 13.41 2.11 5.95
C ALA A 246 14.16 0.93 6.60
N ILE A 247 13.59 -0.25 6.46
CA ILE A 247 14.22 -1.50 6.88
C ILE A 247 15.55 -1.73 6.14
N PRO A 248 16.55 -2.39 6.78
CA PRO A 248 17.88 -2.57 6.18
C PRO A 248 17.87 -3.19 4.79
N SER A 249 17.08 -4.24 4.58
CA SER A 249 16.98 -4.95 3.29
C SER A 249 16.46 -4.06 2.16
N LEU A 250 15.61 -3.07 2.47
CA LEU A 250 15.11 -2.12 1.48
C LEU A 250 16.18 -1.09 1.11
N LYS A 251 16.93 -0.58 2.09
CA LYS A 251 18.06 0.33 1.85
C LYS A 251 19.14 -0.31 0.98
N GLU A 252 19.43 -1.59 1.20
CA GLU A 252 20.38 -2.36 0.40
C GLU A 252 19.91 -2.58 -1.05
N ALA A 253 18.60 -2.65 -1.26
CA ALA A 253 17.99 -2.92 -2.56
C ALA A 253 17.74 -1.67 -3.40
N ALA A 254 17.72 -0.49 -2.78
CA ALA A 254 17.41 0.79 -3.42
C ALA A 254 18.61 1.39 -4.17
N ASP A 255 18.33 2.17 -5.21
CA ASP A 255 19.35 2.95 -5.92
C ASP A 255 19.86 4.13 -5.09
N TYR A 256 18.99 4.70 -4.24
CA TYR A 256 19.28 5.84 -3.38
C TYR A 256 18.63 5.67 -2.00
N VAL A 257 19.22 6.32 -1.01
CA VAL A 257 18.61 6.53 0.31
C VAL A 257 18.41 8.03 0.52
N THR A 258 17.18 8.43 0.86
CA THR A 258 16.84 9.81 1.22
C THR A 258 16.74 9.99 2.73
N LEU A 259 16.30 11.15 3.20
CA LEU A 259 16.05 11.43 4.61
C LEU A 259 14.81 10.66 5.12
N SER A 260 14.57 10.68 6.43
CA SER A 260 13.39 10.07 7.03
C SER A 260 12.08 10.74 6.58
N ASN A 261 10.96 10.05 6.80
CA ASN A 261 9.64 10.60 6.56
C ASN A 261 9.35 11.83 7.46
N ASP A 262 9.84 11.84 8.70
CA ASP A 262 9.68 12.99 9.60
C ASP A 262 10.51 14.20 9.18
N GLU A 263 11.57 13.99 8.40
CA GLU A 263 12.39 15.03 7.78
C GLU A 263 11.95 15.41 6.37
N GLU A 264 10.78 14.90 5.91
CA GLU A 264 10.21 15.16 4.57
C GLU A 264 11.12 14.68 3.42
N GLY A 265 11.74 13.50 3.62
CA GLY A 265 12.74 12.94 2.72
C GLY A 265 12.26 12.79 1.27
N VAL A 266 10.99 12.45 1.03
CA VAL A 266 10.39 12.39 -0.32
C VAL A 266 10.45 13.75 -0.99
N ALA A 267 9.92 14.79 -0.34
CA ALA A 267 9.85 16.13 -0.91
C ALA A 267 11.24 16.72 -1.18
N LYS A 268 12.15 16.61 -0.22
CA LYS A 268 13.52 17.09 -0.37
C LYS A 268 14.29 16.37 -1.49
N PHE A 269 14.05 15.07 -1.65
CA PHE A 269 14.66 14.32 -2.75
C PHE A 269 14.12 14.76 -4.12
N ILE A 270 12.79 14.88 -4.24
CA ILE A 270 12.15 15.35 -5.48
C ILE A 270 12.65 16.75 -5.82
N GLU A 271 12.65 17.67 -4.88
CA GLU A 271 13.10 19.05 -5.10
C GLU A 271 14.55 19.08 -5.64
N LYS A 272 15.46 18.36 -4.96
CA LYS A 272 16.89 18.39 -5.29
C LYS A 272 17.26 17.65 -6.57
N TYR A 273 16.59 16.55 -6.89
CA TYR A 273 17.07 15.65 -7.94
C TYR A 273 16.13 15.53 -9.15
N VAL A 274 14.92 16.05 -9.03
CA VAL A 274 13.91 15.95 -10.10
C VAL A 274 13.48 17.32 -10.61
N LEU A 275 13.36 18.35 -9.73
CA LEU A 275 12.88 19.68 -10.09
C LEU A 275 14.00 20.67 -10.44
N ASP A 276 15.20 20.49 -9.88
CA ASP A 276 16.40 21.25 -10.23
C ASP A 276 17.11 20.62 -11.45
#